data_644c496eb5086dd9f82a6ac29006f65b
#
_entry.id   644c496eb5086dd9f82a6ac29006f65b
#
_cell.length_a   1.000
_cell.length_b   1.000
_cell.length_c   1.000
_cell.angle_alpha   90.00
_cell.angle_beta   90.00
_cell.angle_gamma   90.00
#
_symmetry.space_group_name_H-M   'P 1'
#
loop_
_entity.id
_entity.type
_entity.pdbx_description
1 polymer ?
#
loop_
_entity_poly.entity_id
_entity_poly.type
_entity_poly.pdbx_seq_one_letter_code
_entity_poly.pdbx_strand_id
1 'polypeptide(L)'
;MRQITSRTKFKKSFKKIKSDKKFKQDRYDEVLDCLVNNKPLARIYDDHPAAKHSEKFKGMRILHLAPDICLIYMLSPDMLYLHDIGSHSHTGLTENY
;
A
#
# COMPACT_ATOMS: atom_id res chain seq x y z
N MET A 1 8.55 -7.12 -15.68
CA MET A 1 7.52 -6.18 -15.20
C MET A 1 6.38 -6.95 -14.55
N ARG A 2 6.02 -6.58 -13.32
CA ARG A 2 4.91 -7.24 -12.63
C ARG A 2 3.57 -6.77 -13.15
N GLN A 3 2.60 -7.66 -13.18
CA GLN A 3 1.23 -7.27 -13.49
C GLN A 3 0.53 -6.87 -12.20
N ILE A 4 -0.40 -5.92 -12.29
CA ILE A 4 -1.11 -5.40 -11.13
C ILE A 4 -2.45 -6.10 -11.01
N THR A 5 -2.76 -6.61 -9.81
CA THR A 5 -4.09 -7.10 -9.49
C THR A 5 -4.54 -6.48 -8.17
N SER A 6 -5.84 -6.43 -7.94
CA SER A 6 -6.40 -5.87 -6.72
C SER A 6 -7.73 -6.52 -6.42
N ARG A 7 -8.06 -6.59 -5.13
CA ARG A 7 -9.37 -7.08 -4.72
C ARG A 7 -10.40 -5.95 -4.78
N THR A 8 -11.68 -6.32 -4.79
CA THR A 8 -12.78 -5.36 -4.90
C THR A 8 -12.73 -4.32 -3.78
N LYS A 9 -12.40 -4.74 -2.56
CA LYS A 9 -12.30 -3.81 -1.43
C LYS A 9 -11.25 -2.74 -1.67
N PHE A 10 -10.11 -3.08 -2.30
CA PHE A 10 -9.09 -2.10 -2.63
C PHE A 10 -9.64 -1.03 -3.58
N LYS A 11 -10.36 -1.45 -4.59
CA LYS A 11 -10.92 -0.51 -5.58
C LYS A 11 -11.86 0.48 -4.93
N LYS A 12 -12.68 0.02 -3.98
CA LYS A 12 -13.60 0.90 -3.23
C LYS A 12 -12.82 1.84 -2.33
N SER A 13 -11.82 1.33 -1.62
CA SER A 13 -10.97 2.14 -0.73
C SER A 13 -10.21 3.18 -1.51
N PHE A 14 -9.66 2.82 -2.68
CA PHE A 14 -8.91 3.74 -3.51
C PHE A 14 -9.79 4.89 -4.00
N LYS A 15 -10.99 4.56 -4.46
CA LYS A 15 -11.94 5.58 -4.91
C LYS A 15 -12.24 6.59 -3.81
N LYS A 16 -12.36 6.11 -2.57
CA LYS A 16 -12.63 6.95 -1.41
C LYS A 16 -11.41 7.80 -1.05
N ILE A 17 -10.23 7.19 -0.95
CA ILE A 17 -9.03 7.90 -0.51
C ILE A 17 -8.56 8.92 -1.54
N LYS A 18 -8.87 8.70 -2.80
CA LYS A 18 -8.47 9.58 -3.89
C LYS A 18 -9.02 10.99 -3.73
N SER A 19 -10.14 11.16 -3.03
CA SER A 19 -10.72 12.47 -2.76
C SER A 19 -10.23 13.09 -1.44
N ASP A 20 -9.38 12.41 -0.69
CA ASP A 20 -8.80 12.94 0.53
C ASP A 20 -7.69 13.93 0.18
N LYS A 21 -7.66 15.07 0.88
CA LYS A 21 -6.67 16.13 0.65
C LYS A 21 -5.24 15.66 0.90
N LYS A 22 -5.07 14.66 1.76
CA LYS A 22 -3.74 14.13 2.10
C LYS A 22 -3.21 13.18 1.04
N PHE A 23 -4.06 12.68 0.15
CA PHE A 23 -3.65 11.75 -0.89
C PHE A 23 -2.84 12.47 -1.96
N LYS A 24 -1.67 11.89 -2.31
CA LYS A 24 -0.79 12.43 -3.35
C LYS A 24 -0.72 11.46 -4.51
N GLN A 25 -1.37 11.81 -5.61
CA GLN A 25 -1.43 10.95 -6.79
C GLN A 25 -0.03 10.67 -7.35
N ASP A 26 0.84 11.68 -7.37
CA ASP A 26 2.21 11.51 -7.87
C ASP A 26 3.03 10.51 -7.05
N ARG A 27 2.85 10.49 -5.73
CA ARG A 27 3.52 9.51 -4.88
C ARG A 27 3.00 8.10 -5.12
N TYR A 28 1.69 7.98 -5.29
CA TYR A 28 1.08 6.69 -5.62
C TYR A 28 1.61 6.16 -6.93
N ASP A 29 1.67 7.00 -7.96
CA ASP A 29 2.18 6.62 -9.27
C ASP A 29 3.65 6.20 -9.21
N GLU A 30 4.48 6.93 -8.47
CA GLU A 30 5.89 6.60 -8.28
C GLU A 30 6.06 5.24 -7.60
N VAL A 31 5.30 5.01 -6.53
CA VAL A 31 5.36 3.75 -5.80
C VAL A 31 4.97 2.58 -6.70
N LEU A 32 3.88 2.71 -7.45
CA LEU A 32 3.47 1.65 -8.36
C LEU A 32 4.53 1.37 -9.41
N ASP A 33 5.15 2.42 -9.97
CA ASP A 33 6.22 2.24 -10.94
C ASP A 33 7.38 1.45 -10.34
N CYS A 34 7.79 1.78 -9.12
CA CYS A 34 8.87 1.08 -8.44
C CYS A 34 8.51 -0.39 -8.18
N LEU A 35 7.30 -0.65 -7.70
CA LEU A 35 6.88 -2.02 -7.37
C LEU A 35 6.68 -2.87 -8.63
N VAL A 36 6.16 -2.30 -9.69
CA VAL A 36 5.94 -3.02 -10.95
C VAL A 36 7.27 -3.34 -11.62
N ASN A 37 8.23 -2.42 -11.59
CA ASN A 37 9.49 -2.54 -12.30
C ASN A 37 10.67 -2.95 -11.43
N ASN A 38 10.40 -3.40 -10.20
CA ASN A 38 11.41 -3.89 -9.27
C ASN A 38 12.51 -2.86 -8.99
N LYS A 39 12.11 -1.59 -8.84
CA LYS A 39 13.01 -0.50 -8.49
C LYS A 39 12.97 -0.27 -6.97
N PRO A 40 14.06 0.22 -6.36
CA PRO A 40 14.06 0.50 -4.93
C PRO A 40 13.10 1.65 -4.57
N LEU A 41 12.42 1.50 -3.43
CA LEU A 41 11.53 2.53 -2.90
C LEU A 41 12.33 3.53 -2.05
N ALA A 42 11.96 4.80 -2.11
CA ALA A 42 12.55 5.81 -1.26
C ALA A 42 12.22 5.54 0.22
N ARG A 43 13.13 5.91 1.11
CA ARG A 43 12.95 5.68 2.56
C ARG A 43 11.75 6.39 3.14
N ILE A 44 11.34 7.49 2.53
CA ILE A 44 10.20 8.26 3.01
C ILE A 44 8.91 7.43 3.06
N TYR A 45 8.83 6.37 2.25
CA TYR A 45 7.65 5.51 2.24
C TYR A 45 7.61 4.50 3.38
N ASP A 46 8.72 4.32 4.10
CA ASP A 46 8.79 3.43 5.27
C ASP A 46 8.20 2.05 5.00
N ASP A 47 8.63 1.43 3.90
CA ASP A 47 8.17 0.11 3.49
C ASP A 47 8.70 -0.98 4.42
N HIS A 48 7.80 -1.80 4.96
CA HIS A 48 8.19 -2.87 5.87
C HIS A 48 7.11 -3.97 5.90
N PRO A 49 7.44 -5.17 6.46
CA PRO A 49 6.46 -6.25 6.54
C PRO A 49 5.24 -5.87 7.37
N ALA A 50 4.05 -6.07 6.83
CA ALA A 50 2.80 -5.75 7.53
C ALA A 50 2.50 -6.71 8.66
N ALA A 51 3.09 -7.90 8.67
CA ALA A 51 2.90 -8.88 9.74
C ALA A 51 3.36 -8.37 11.11
N LYS A 52 4.23 -7.36 11.15
CA LYS A 52 4.63 -6.72 12.42
C LYS A 52 3.43 -6.10 13.15
N HIS A 53 2.38 -5.76 12.42
CA HIS A 53 1.21 -5.11 13.01
C HIS A 53 0.08 -6.09 13.31
N SER A 54 -0.04 -7.16 12.53
CA SER A 54 -1.05 -8.19 12.74
C SER A 54 -0.72 -9.40 11.86
N GLU A 55 -0.94 -10.59 12.41
CA GLU A 55 -0.73 -11.84 11.67
C GLU A 55 -1.65 -11.98 10.46
N LYS A 56 -2.80 -11.31 10.47
CA LYS A 56 -3.71 -11.35 9.32
C LYS A 56 -3.09 -10.77 8.06
N PHE A 57 -2.00 -10.01 8.20
CA PHE A 57 -1.27 -9.45 7.07
C PHE A 57 0.00 -10.23 6.74
N LYS A 58 0.10 -11.45 7.20
CA LYS A 58 1.28 -12.29 6.94
C LYS A 58 1.54 -12.40 5.43
N GLY A 59 2.79 -12.20 5.06
CA GLY A 59 3.19 -12.22 3.66
C GLY A 59 2.95 -10.90 2.92
N MET A 60 2.33 -9.93 3.57
CA MET A 60 2.08 -8.63 2.96
C MET A 60 3.09 -7.60 3.46
N ARG A 61 3.18 -6.49 2.73
CA ARG A 61 4.00 -5.35 3.11
C ARG A 61 3.13 -4.12 3.23
N ILE A 62 3.63 -3.13 3.96
CA ILE A 62 2.94 -1.86 4.14
C ILE A 62 3.91 -0.72 3.86
N LEU A 63 3.42 0.33 3.22
CA LEU A 63 4.19 1.57 3.04
C LEU A 63 3.27 2.77 3.26
N HIS A 64 3.90 3.94 3.43
CA HIS A 64 3.16 5.18 3.68
C HIS A 64 3.26 6.10 2.48
N LEU A 65 2.11 6.48 1.92
CA LEU A 65 2.04 7.50 0.87
C LEU A 65 1.97 8.90 1.47
N ALA A 66 1.46 9.00 2.69
CA ALA A 66 1.39 10.22 3.49
C ALA A 66 1.36 9.79 4.95
N PRO A 67 1.49 10.72 5.92
CA PRO A 67 1.55 10.34 7.34
C PRO A 67 0.43 9.44 7.82
N ASP A 68 -0.77 9.57 7.26
CA ASP A 68 -1.90 8.73 7.65
C ASP A 68 -2.53 7.99 6.47
N ILE A 69 -1.78 7.78 5.41
CA ILE A 69 -2.28 7.01 4.26
C ILE A 69 -1.32 5.87 3.99
N CYS A 70 -1.81 4.65 4.18
CA CYS A 70 -1.03 3.44 4.04
C CYS A 70 -1.49 2.64 2.83
N LEU A 71 -0.54 1.97 2.18
CA LEU A 71 -0.82 1.01 1.13
C LEU A 71 -0.35 -0.37 1.60
N ILE A 72 -1.27 -1.33 1.61
CA ILE A 72 -0.95 -2.72 1.95
C ILE A 72 -0.94 -3.53 0.66
N TYR A 73 0.15 -4.23 0.42
CA TYR A 73 0.35 -4.94 -0.84
C TYR A 73 1.15 -6.21 -0.64
N MET A 74 1.17 -7.05 -1.66
CA MET A 74 1.97 -8.27 -1.67
C MET A 74 2.68 -8.40 -3.02
N LEU A 75 3.93 -8.85 -2.99
CA LEU A 75 4.72 -9.04 -4.21
C LEU A 75 4.99 -10.52 -4.44
N SER A 76 4.90 -10.90 -5.71
CA SER A 76 5.48 -12.15 -6.22
C SER A 76 6.35 -11.78 -7.42
N PRO A 77 7.12 -12.72 -7.99
CA PRO A 77 7.94 -12.39 -9.16
C PRO A 77 7.16 -11.77 -10.32
N ASP A 78 5.90 -12.20 -10.51
CA ASP A 78 5.09 -11.78 -11.66
C ASP A 78 3.97 -10.81 -11.32
N MET A 79 3.69 -10.58 -10.03
CA MET A 79 2.45 -9.93 -9.65
C MET A 79 2.67 -8.92 -8.53
N LEU A 80 1.98 -7.79 -8.64
CA LEU A 80 1.76 -6.85 -7.54
C LEU A 80 0.29 -6.94 -7.15
N TYR A 81 0.03 -7.43 -5.95
CA TYR A 81 -1.33 -7.54 -5.43
C TYR A 81 -1.59 -6.37 -4.47
N LEU A 82 -2.59 -5.55 -4.79
CA LEU A 82 -2.98 -4.41 -3.97
C LEU A 82 -4.12 -4.84 -3.04
N HIS A 83 -3.82 -4.88 -1.75
CA HIS A 83 -4.73 -5.42 -0.75
C HIS A 83 -5.69 -4.36 -0.20
N ASP A 84 -5.15 -3.22 0.26
CA ASP A 84 -5.97 -2.13 0.79
C ASP A 84 -5.18 -0.83 0.79
N ILE A 85 -5.90 0.29 0.91
CA ILE A 85 -5.30 1.63 0.97
C ILE A 85 -6.23 2.51 1.82
N GLY A 86 -5.63 3.37 2.63
CA GLY A 86 -6.42 4.27 3.45
C GLY A 86 -5.70 4.65 4.74
N SER A 87 -6.44 5.25 5.67
CA SER A 87 -5.92 5.61 6.98
C SER A 87 -5.57 4.37 7.80
N HIS A 88 -4.83 4.55 8.89
CA HIS A 88 -4.52 3.46 9.80
C HIS A 88 -5.80 2.79 10.33
N SER A 89 -6.79 3.58 10.71
CA SER A 89 -8.08 3.06 11.18
C SER A 89 -8.78 2.25 10.11
N HIS A 90 -8.81 2.77 8.90
CA HIS A 90 -9.50 2.11 7.78
C HIS A 90 -8.86 0.76 7.45
N THR A 91 -7.53 0.70 7.48
CA THR A 91 -6.81 -0.53 7.12
C THR A 91 -6.70 -1.52 8.27
N GLY A 92 -7.07 -1.13 9.48
CA GLY A 92 -6.98 -1.98 10.65
C GLY A 92 -5.62 -1.96 11.33
N LEU A 93 -4.78 -0.97 11.00
CA LEU A 93 -3.45 -0.80 11.57
C LEU A 93 -3.49 0.33 12.58
N THR A 94 -4.12 0.12 13.72
CA THR A 94 -4.42 1.24 14.60
C THR A 94 -3.41 1.50 15.69
N GLU A 95 -3.01 0.50 16.45
CA GLU A 95 -2.38 0.78 17.72
C GLU A 95 -0.86 0.68 17.75
N ASN A 96 -0.29 -0.20 17.01
CA ASN A 96 1.13 -0.48 17.06
C ASN A 96 1.89 0.13 15.89
N TYR A 97 1.34 1.18 15.38
CA TYR A 97 1.89 1.78 14.18
C TYR A 97 2.72 3.04 14.48
#